data_5420519f164c13742cbf092dd7ea93f1
#
_entry.id   5420519f164c13742cbf092dd7ea93f1
#
_cell.length_a   1.000
_cell.length_b   1.000
_cell.length_c   1.000
_cell.angle_alpha   90.00
_cell.angle_beta   90.00
_cell.angle_gamma   90.00
#
_symmetry.space_group_name_H-M   'P 1'
#
loop_
_entity.id
_entity.type
_entity.pdbx_description
1 polymer ?
#
loop_
_entity_poly.entity_id
_entity_poly.type
_entity_poly.pdbx_seq_one_letter_code
_entity_poly.pdbx_strand_id
1 'polypeptide(L)'
;FEERDINCDISSGNYNVLMIEDQSIAPLGESKSDYESTLAIAEKLGMTEKITGGETVEDKIKRGFEGSGITERISYEEFLDKECYIVPTAKGWEEDKAGFQRFYEDPERYRLSTPSGKIEYYSPRLAEKFPDDKERMPYPRWVEKCETHPDERLTTPRAEKYPFLLVSNHPHWRLHSQMDDCTWLREIETCKVVGPDGYKYEPLWINPVDAEPLGIKTGDVVKIYNERGWTLGGAYVTNRIIAHSVLQDHGARMDPIVPGESDRGGCNNLIAPKALASKNCAGEVTSGYLVGIEKVDVFELAAQYPEAFSKPYDPDFGVMQAAWFDLD
;
A
#
# COMPACT_ATOMS: atom_id res chain seq x y z
N PHE A 1 13.47 -12.65 -10.17
CA PHE A 1 14.23 -13.41 -11.20
C PHE A 1 15.61 -13.90 -10.71
N GLU A 2 16.13 -13.36 -9.62
CA GLU A 2 17.47 -13.64 -9.07
C GLU A 2 17.44 -14.59 -7.88
N GLU A 3 16.28 -14.90 -7.35
CA GLU A 3 16.06 -15.79 -6.19
C GLU A 3 15.39 -17.08 -6.61
N ARG A 4 15.53 -18.09 -5.76
CA ARG A 4 14.81 -19.36 -5.85
C ARG A 4 13.88 -19.49 -4.66
N ASP A 5 12.61 -19.77 -4.90
CA ASP A 5 11.59 -19.92 -3.87
C ASP A 5 10.45 -20.83 -4.36
N ILE A 6 9.52 -21.14 -3.47
CA ILE A 6 8.26 -21.81 -3.79
C ILE A 6 7.12 -20.82 -3.61
N ASN A 7 6.26 -20.73 -4.61
CA ASN A 7 5.17 -19.78 -4.62
C ASN A 7 3.84 -20.45 -5.01
N CYS A 8 2.75 -19.76 -4.71
CA CYS A 8 1.41 -20.16 -5.12
C CYS A 8 0.64 -18.94 -5.59
N ASP A 9 -0.33 -19.13 -6.48
CA ASP A 9 -1.26 -18.05 -6.84
C ASP A 9 -2.21 -17.74 -5.68
N ILE A 10 -1.88 -16.70 -4.92
CA ILE A 10 -2.67 -16.22 -3.78
C ILE A 10 -3.47 -14.96 -4.09
N SER A 11 -3.22 -14.32 -5.23
CA SER A 11 -3.78 -13.01 -5.55
C SER A 11 -5.30 -13.03 -5.72
N SER A 12 -5.86 -14.14 -6.17
CA SER A 12 -7.31 -14.35 -6.32
C SER A 12 -7.96 -15.08 -5.15
N GLY A 13 -7.16 -15.57 -4.20
CA GLY A 13 -7.62 -16.48 -3.15
C GLY A 13 -7.94 -17.91 -3.64
N ASN A 14 -7.65 -18.23 -4.88
CA ASN A 14 -7.84 -19.53 -5.49
C ASN A 14 -6.48 -20.21 -5.67
N TYR A 15 -6.04 -20.92 -4.66
CA TYR A 15 -4.76 -21.64 -4.63
C TYR A 15 -4.80 -22.86 -5.55
N ASN A 16 -4.84 -22.63 -6.86
CA ASN A 16 -4.93 -23.71 -7.83
C ASN A 16 -3.62 -24.07 -8.52
N VAL A 17 -2.56 -23.32 -8.28
CA VAL A 17 -1.22 -23.60 -8.80
C VAL A 17 -0.19 -23.45 -7.70
N LEU A 18 0.70 -24.45 -7.57
CA LEU A 18 1.93 -24.36 -6.82
C LEU A 18 3.09 -24.33 -7.81
N MET A 19 4.01 -23.40 -7.68
CA MET A 19 5.12 -23.17 -8.60
C MET A 19 6.44 -23.18 -7.84
N ILE A 20 7.50 -23.63 -8.48
CA ILE A 20 8.86 -23.31 -8.10
C ILE A 20 9.30 -22.08 -8.88
N GLU A 21 9.83 -21.08 -8.18
CA GLU A 21 10.50 -19.95 -8.81
C GLU A 21 11.99 -20.23 -8.81
N ASP A 22 12.54 -20.56 -9.98
CA ASP A 22 13.96 -20.77 -10.14
C ASP A 22 14.68 -19.46 -10.48
N GLN A 23 15.95 -19.42 -10.09
CA GLN A 23 16.83 -18.33 -10.45
C GLN A 23 17.03 -18.30 -11.97
N SER A 24 16.49 -17.28 -12.62
CA SER A 24 16.57 -17.13 -14.08
C SER A 24 17.83 -16.44 -14.55
N ILE A 25 18.42 -15.56 -13.72
CA ILE A 25 19.65 -14.82 -14.02
C ILE A 25 20.53 -14.76 -12.78
N ALA A 26 21.83 -14.62 -12.97
CA ALA A 26 22.74 -14.30 -11.88
C ALA A 26 22.46 -12.89 -11.34
N PRO A 27 22.63 -12.64 -10.03
CA PRO A 27 22.48 -11.32 -9.45
C PRO A 27 23.32 -10.27 -10.20
N LEU A 28 22.73 -9.12 -10.47
CA LEU A 28 23.39 -8.03 -11.19
C LEU A 28 24.19 -7.15 -10.22
N GLY A 29 25.47 -6.92 -10.52
CA GLY A 29 26.35 -6.09 -9.70
C GLY A 29 26.47 -6.62 -8.26
N GLU A 30 26.12 -5.81 -7.28
CA GLU A 30 26.14 -6.16 -5.87
C GLU A 30 24.74 -6.49 -5.30
N SER A 31 23.74 -6.73 -6.18
CA SER A 31 22.39 -7.09 -5.72
C SER A 31 22.40 -8.40 -4.94
N LYS A 32 21.53 -8.45 -3.94
CA LYS A 32 21.34 -9.61 -3.06
C LYS A 32 19.85 -9.84 -2.88
N SER A 33 19.48 -11.08 -2.65
CA SER A 33 18.13 -11.41 -2.26
C SER A 33 17.76 -10.79 -0.89
N ASP A 34 16.47 -10.65 -0.62
CA ASP A 34 15.98 -10.22 0.69
C ASP A 34 16.45 -11.18 1.80
N TYR A 35 16.49 -12.47 1.48
CA TYR A 35 16.98 -13.47 2.41
C TYR A 35 18.48 -13.30 2.70
N GLU A 36 19.32 -13.16 1.67
CA GLU A 36 20.77 -12.92 1.82
C GLU A 36 21.06 -11.61 2.58
N SER A 37 20.31 -10.57 2.30
CA SER A 37 20.40 -9.29 3.02
C SER A 37 20.04 -9.45 4.49
N THR A 38 18.99 -10.20 4.78
CA THR A 38 18.57 -10.53 6.16
C THR A 38 19.63 -11.38 6.88
N LEU A 39 20.22 -12.36 6.19
CA LEU A 39 21.30 -13.17 6.75
C LEU A 39 22.55 -12.36 7.06
N ALA A 40 22.94 -11.44 6.18
CA ALA A 40 24.10 -10.56 6.41
C ALA A 40 23.91 -9.67 7.67
N ILE A 41 22.68 -9.19 7.92
CA ILE A 41 22.33 -8.48 9.15
C ILE A 41 22.38 -9.42 10.36
N ALA A 42 21.79 -10.62 10.23
CA ALA A 42 21.74 -11.62 11.28
C ALA A 42 23.14 -12.07 11.71
N GLU A 43 24.06 -12.23 10.76
CA GLU A 43 25.46 -12.56 11.03
C GLU A 43 26.13 -11.50 11.91
N LYS A 44 25.99 -10.21 11.55
CA LYS A 44 26.53 -9.11 12.33
C LYS A 44 25.93 -9.01 13.74
N LEU A 45 24.72 -9.51 13.94
CA LEU A 45 24.03 -9.54 15.22
C LEU A 45 24.27 -10.86 15.99
N GLY A 46 25.00 -11.83 15.44
CA GLY A 46 25.19 -13.16 16.02
C GLY A 46 23.90 -13.99 16.09
N MET A 47 22.96 -13.78 15.17
CA MET A 47 21.62 -14.39 15.19
C MET A 47 21.37 -15.34 14.00
N THR A 48 22.38 -15.70 13.23
CA THR A 48 22.25 -16.49 11.99
C THR A 48 21.47 -17.78 12.22
N GLU A 49 21.88 -18.58 13.21
CA GLU A 49 21.21 -19.85 13.49
C GLU A 49 19.73 -19.66 13.93
N LYS A 50 19.43 -18.57 14.64
CA LYS A 50 18.05 -18.25 15.03
C LYS A 50 17.16 -17.91 13.82
N ILE A 51 17.72 -17.32 12.78
CA ILE A 51 17.00 -16.97 11.54
C ILE A 51 16.90 -18.19 10.61
N THR A 52 18.01 -18.93 10.44
CA THR A 52 18.05 -20.08 9.53
C THR A 52 17.40 -21.32 10.13
N GLY A 53 17.46 -21.49 11.45
CA GLY A 53 17.13 -22.76 12.12
C GLY A 53 18.09 -23.89 11.75
N GLY A 54 19.27 -23.57 11.20
CA GLY A 54 20.23 -24.56 10.68
C GLY A 54 19.86 -25.11 9.29
N GLU A 55 18.78 -24.61 8.67
CA GLU A 55 18.31 -25.05 7.35
C GLU A 55 18.94 -24.23 6.22
N THR A 56 19.22 -24.89 5.11
CA THR A 56 19.54 -24.25 3.84
C THR A 56 18.27 -23.71 3.15
N VAL A 57 18.43 -22.91 2.09
CA VAL A 57 17.30 -22.48 1.24
C VAL A 57 16.57 -23.68 0.66
N GLU A 58 17.31 -24.70 0.19
CA GLU A 58 16.74 -25.91 -0.38
C GLU A 58 15.92 -26.72 0.65
N ASP A 59 16.41 -26.81 1.88
CA ASP A 59 15.65 -27.46 2.97
C ASP A 59 14.34 -26.73 3.24
N LYS A 60 14.35 -25.41 3.21
CA LYS A 60 13.14 -24.57 3.41
C LYS A 60 12.14 -24.75 2.27
N ILE A 61 12.60 -24.77 1.02
CA ILE A 61 11.78 -25.03 -0.16
C ILE A 61 11.14 -26.41 -0.06
N LYS A 62 11.94 -27.43 0.24
CA LYS A 62 11.45 -28.80 0.43
C LYS A 62 10.42 -28.89 1.55
N ARG A 63 10.67 -28.27 2.68
CA ARG A 63 9.73 -28.19 3.79
C ARG A 63 8.44 -27.45 3.40
N GLY A 64 8.53 -26.39 2.59
CA GLY A 64 7.38 -25.68 2.02
C GLY A 64 6.54 -26.60 1.14
N PHE A 65 7.19 -27.39 0.26
CA PHE A 65 6.52 -28.40 -0.54
C PHE A 65 5.85 -29.47 0.34
N GLU A 66 6.53 -30.00 1.33
CA GLU A 66 5.97 -31.00 2.26
C GLU A 66 4.75 -30.45 3.02
N GLY A 67 4.77 -29.16 3.40
CA GLY A 67 3.68 -28.48 4.05
C GLY A 67 2.50 -28.10 3.15
N SER A 68 2.65 -28.16 1.83
CA SER A 68 1.65 -27.73 0.86
C SER A 68 0.42 -28.64 0.75
N GLY A 69 0.53 -29.90 1.23
CA GLY A 69 -0.54 -30.90 1.16
C GLY A 69 -0.66 -31.62 -0.19
N ILE A 70 0.29 -31.41 -1.12
CA ILE A 70 0.28 -32.11 -2.44
C ILE A 70 1.21 -33.31 -2.52
N THR A 71 1.93 -33.65 -1.46
CA THR A 71 2.90 -34.74 -1.40
C THR A 71 2.33 -36.15 -1.71
N GLU A 72 1.03 -36.34 -1.51
CA GLU A 72 0.32 -37.56 -1.90
C GLU A 72 0.01 -37.63 -3.41
N ARG A 73 0.20 -36.53 -4.14
CA ARG A 73 -0.19 -36.38 -5.54
C ARG A 73 0.98 -36.28 -6.49
N ILE A 74 2.11 -35.79 -6.01
CA ILE A 74 3.34 -35.58 -6.79
C ILE A 74 4.54 -35.69 -5.86
N SER A 75 5.66 -36.32 -6.31
CA SER A 75 6.91 -36.30 -5.57
C SER A 75 7.62 -34.96 -5.67
N TYR A 76 8.56 -34.69 -4.75
CA TYR A 76 9.33 -33.44 -4.80
C TYR A 76 10.18 -33.36 -6.08
N GLU A 77 10.81 -34.46 -6.49
CA GLU A 77 11.62 -34.54 -7.69
C GLU A 77 10.79 -34.30 -8.96
N GLU A 78 9.58 -34.88 -9.02
CA GLU A 78 8.66 -34.62 -10.14
C GLU A 78 8.14 -33.18 -10.15
N PHE A 79 7.92 -32.58 -8.97
CA PHE A 79 7.53 -31.16 -8.86
C PHE A 79 8.63 -30.25 -9.36
N LEU A 80 9.89 -30.51 -9.01
CA LEU A 80 11.05 -29.74 -9.52
C LEU A 80 11.22 -29.89 -11.04
N ASP A 81 11.01 -31.09 -11.58
CA ASP A 81 11.09 -31.34 -13.03
C ASP A 81 9.99 -30.63 -13.82
N LYS A 82 8.79 -30.57 -13.26
CA LYS A 82 7.63 -29.90 -13.88
C LYS A 82 7.54 -28.41 -13.60
N GLU A 83 8.29 -27.90 -12.64
CA GLU A 83 8.30 -26.51 -12.17
C GLU A 83 6.96 -26.03 -11.59
N CYS A 84 5.87 -26.76 -11.77
CA CYS A 84 4.58 -26.42 -11.21
C CYS A 84 3.69 -27.66 -10.97
N TYR A 85 2.72 -27.48 -10.08
CA TYR A 85 1.61 -28.41 -9.90
C TYR A 85 0.27 -27.67 -9.93
N ILE A 86 -0.58 -28.02 -10.88
CA ILE A 86 -1.94 -27.49 -10.98
C ILE A 86 -2.85 -28.36 -10.13
N VAL A 87 -3.45 -27.78 -9.11
CA VAL A 87 -4.41 -28.47 -8.24
C VAL A 87 -5.69 -28.76 -9.02
N PRO A 88 -6.09 -30.03 -9.20
CA PRO A 88 -7.28 -30.34 -9.93
C PRO A 88 -8.53 -29.77 -9.24
N THR A 89 -9.40 -29.16 -10.01
CA THR A 89 -10.70 -28.72 -9.51
C THR A 89 -11.56 -29.90 -9.09
N ALA A 90 -12.37 -29.72 -8.08
CA ALA A 90 -13.32 -30.75 -7.64
C ALA A 90 -14.33 -31.04 -8.76
N LYS A 91 -14.71 -32.32 -8.91
CA LYS A 91 -15.74 -32.71 -9.88
C LYS A 91 -17.04 -32.00 -9.55
N GLY A 92 -17.65 -31.32 -10.52
CA GLY A 92 -18.90 -30.58 -10.37
C GLY A 92 -18.74 -29.22 -9.68
N TRP A 93 -17.53 -28.66 -9.65
CA TRP A 93 -17.25 -27.35 -9.06
C TRP A 93 -18.05 -26.22 -9.73
N GLU A 94 -18.40 -26.37 -11.00
CA GLU A 94 -19.21 -25.40 -11.77
C GLU A 94 -20.61 -25.23 -11.18
N GLU A 95 -21.12 -26.28 -10.52
CA GLU A 95 -22.42 -26.28 -9.86
C GLU A 95 -22.35 -25.79 -8.41
N ASP A 96 -21.13 -25.53 -7.91
CA ASP A 96 -20.93 -25.04 -6.55
C ASP A 96 -21.49 -23.62 -6.40
N LYS A 97 -22.28 -23.45 -5.34
CA LYS A 97 -22.89 -22.16 -5.04
C LYS A 97 -21.86 -21.21 -4.44
N ALA A 98 -21.81 -19.99 -5.00
CA ALA A 98 -20.84 -18.98 -4.59
C ALA A 98 -21.12 -18.39 -3.19
N GLY A 99 -20.06 -18.02 -2.50
CA GLY A 99 -20.12 -17.28 -1.24
C GLY A 99 -20.95 -17.98 -0.16
N PHE A 100 -21.90 -17.26 0.43
CA PHE A 100 -22.75 -17.74 1.52
C PHE A 100 -24.09 -18.33 1.08
N GLN A 101 -24.28 -18.63 -0.21
CA GLN A 101 -25.56 -19.06 -0.73
C GLN A 101 -26.05 -20.37 -0.07
N ARG A 102 -25.15 -21.34 0.16
CA ARG A 102 -25.51 -22.59 0.87
C ARG A 102 -25.99 -22.32 2.30
N PHE A 103 -25.31 -21.42 3.02
CA PHE A 103 -25.71 -20.99 4.36
C PHE A 103 -27.08 -20.28 4.33
N TYR A 104 -27.33 -19.44 3.33
CA TYR A 104 -28.61 -18.76 3.17
C TYR A 104 -29.78 -19.73 2.94
N GLU A 105 -29.57 -20.78 2.15
CA GLU A 105 -30.58 -21.76 1.81
C GLU A 105 -30.85 -22.76 2.95
N ASP A 106 -29.83 -23.21 3.66
CA ASP A 106 -29.91 -24.15 4.77
C ASP A 106 -28.85 -23.86 5.84
N PRO A 107 -29.07 -22.88 6.73
CA PRO A 107 -28.08 -22.43 7.71
C PRO A 107 -27.76 -23.46 8.81
N GLU A 108 -28.62 -24.44 9.02
CA GLU A 108 -28.39 -25.51 10.01
C GLU A 108 -27.43 -26.57 9.46
N ARG A 109 -27.51 -26.87 8.18
CA ARG A 109 -26.63 -27.84 7.51
C ARG A 109 -25.31 -27.23 7.11
N TYR A 110 -25.31 -26.01 6.57
CA TYR A 110 -24.12 -25.32 6.05
C TYR A 110 -23.72 -24.17 6.97
N ARG A 111 -23.43 -24.50 8.23
CA ARG A 111 -23.05 -23.55 9.26
C ARG A 111 -21.77 -22.78 8.87
N LEU A 112 -21.69 -21.52 9.28
CA LEU A 112 -20.47 -20.73 9.15
C LEU A 112 -19.40 -21.18 10.15
N SER A 113 -18.15 -20.82 9.88
CA SER A 113 -16.98 -21.10 10.74
C SER A 113 -16.92 -20.21 12.01
N THR A 114 -17.99 -19.49 12.31
CA THR A 114 -18.11 -18.68 13.53
C THR A 114 -18.46 -19.57 14.75
N PRO A 115 -18.19 -19.14 15.99
CA PRO A 115 -18.54 -19.89 17.19
C PRO A 115 -20.03 -20.32 17.26
N SER A 116 -20.94 -19.45 16.84
CA SER A 116 -22.38 -19.76 16.78
C SER A 116 -22.78 -20.58 15.54
N GLY A 117 -21.91 -20.66 14.53
CA GLY A 117 -22.24 -21.19 13.21
C GLY A 117 -23.13 -20.25 12.37
N LYS A 118 -23.35 -19.02 12.83
CA LYS A 118 -24.19 -17.99 12.21
C LYS A 118 -23.40 -16.70 12.00
N ILE A 119 -24.00 -15.70 11.35
CA ILE A 119 -23.43 -14.35 11.26
C ILE A 119 -23.44 -13.75 12.67
N GLU A 120 -22.27 -13.27 13.11
CA GLU A 120 -22.08 -12.68 14.44
C GLU A 120 -21.82 -11.18 14.33
N TYR A 121 -22.65 -10.37 14.96
CA TYR A 121 -22.46 -8.92 15.09
C TYR A 121 -21.73 -8.54 16.38
N TYR A 122 -21.58 -9.46 17.31
CA TYR A 122 -20.80 -9.34 18.52
C TYR A 122 -19.72 -10.42 18.54
N SER A 123 -18.46 -10.04 18.75
CA SER A 123 -17.34 -10.96 18.82
C SER A 123 -16.95 -11.28 20.26
N PRO A 124 -17.33 -12.43 20.81
CA PRO A 124 -16.91 -12.86 22.15
C PRO A 124 -15.38 -12.89 22.30
N ARG A 125 -14.68 -13.27 21.23
CA ARG A 125 -13.21 -13.32 21.19
C ARG A 125 -12.57 -11.95 21.36
N LEU A 126 -13.13 -10.89 20.77
CA LEU A 126 -12.62 -9.53 20.98
C LEU A 126 -12.91 -9.05 22.39
N ALA A 127 -14.10 -9.33 22.94
CA ALA A 127 -14.47 -9.00 24.31
C ALA A 127 -13.55 -9.66 25.34
N GLU A 128 -13.18 -10.91 25.12
CA GLU A 128 -12.26 -11.66 26.00
C GLU A 128 -10.83 -11.16 25.90
N LYS A 129 -10.33 -10.99 24.66
CA LYS A 129 -8.90 -10.66 24.43
C LYS A 129 -8.57 -9.19 24.64
N PHE A 130 -9.51 -8.30 24.43
CA PHE A 130 -9.33 -6.85 24.49
C PHE A 130 -10.43 -6.16 25.30
N PRO A 131 -10.66 -6.54 26.57
CA PRO A 131 -11.79 -6.06 27.36
C PRO A 131 -11.77 -4.54 27.60
N ASP A 132 -10.59 -3.94 27.63
CA ASP A 132 -10.39 -2.51 27.90
C ASP A 132 -10.08 -1.68 26.66
N ASP A 133 -10.12 -2.29 25.47
CA ASP A 133 -9.83 -1.59 24.23
C ASP A 133 -11.06 -0.84 23.71
N LYS A 134 -11.01 0.49 23.78
CA LYS A 134 -12.10 1.36 23.34
C LYS A 134 -12.20 1.49 21.81
N GLU A 135 -11.17 1.11 21.07
CA GLU A 135 -11.13 1.15 19.61
C GLU A 135 -11.46 -0.22 19.01
N ARG A 136 -11.09 -1.30 19.68
CA ARG A 136 -11.32 -2.68 19.25
C ARG A 136 -12.47 -3.31 20.03
N MET A 137 -13.63 -2.70 19.92
CA MET A 137 -14.85 -3.17 20.57
C MET A 137 -15.32 -4.51 19.96
N PRO A 138 -16.05 -5.32 20.74
CA PRO A 138 -16.61 -6.59 20.26
C PRO A 138 -17.73 -6.41 19.21
N TYR A 139 -18.12 -5.20 18.90
CA TYR A 139 -19.09 -4.83 17.87
C TYR A 139 -18.65 -3.56 17.14
N PRO A 140 -18.99 -3.39 15.85
CA PRO A 140 -18.67 -2.18 15.10
C PRO A 140 -19.35 -0.95 15.68
N ARG A 141 -18.59 0.13 15.84
CA ARG A 141 -19.10 1.46 16.19
C ARG A 141 -18.21 2.55 15.66
N TRP A 142 -18.72 3.75 15.54
CA TRP A 142 -17.92 4.92 15.25
C TRP A 142 -17.00 5.27 16.44
N VAL A 143 -15.72 5.52 16.13
CA VAL A 143 -14.72 5.98 17.09
C VAL A 143 -14.30 7.39 16.71
N GLU A 144 -14.80 8.38 17.45
CA GLU A 144 -14.54 9.80 17.15
C GLU A 144 -13.08 10.18 17.38
N LYS A 145 -12.48 9.73 18.47
CA LYS A 145 -11.09 10.01 18.81
C LYS A 145 -10.31 8.72 18.96
N CYS A 146 -9.28 8.58 18.15
CA CYS A 146 -8.34 7.48 18.28
C CYS A 146 -7.37 7.73 19.46
N GLU A 147 -6.92 6.68 20.13
CA GLU A 147 -6.00 6.81 21.26
C GLU A 147 -4.58 7.18 20.82
N THR A 148 -4.18 6.77 19.61
CA THR A 148 -2.83 6.96 19.08
C THR A 148 -2.65 8.24 18.28
N HIS A 149 -3.74 8.80 17.72
CA HIS A 149 -3.76 10.02 16.91
C HIS A 149 -5.06 10.80 17.14
N PRO A 150 -5.30 11.28 18.39
CA PRO A 150 -6.60 11.84 18.80
C PRO A 150 -6.94 13.17 18.11
N ASP A 151 -5.96 13.88 17.57
CA ASP A 151 -6.14 15.23 17.03
C ASP A 151 -6.36 15.24 15.51
N GLU A 152 -6.43 14.09 14.88
CA GLU A 152 -6.59 13.96 13.42
C GLU A 152 -8.06 13.87 12.98
N ARG A 153 -8.92 14.77 13.51
CA ARG A 153 -10.35 14.84 13.14
C ARG A 153 -10.79 16.29 12.94
N LEU A 154 -11.72 16.50 12.02
CA LEU A 154 -12.30 17.82 11.73
C LEU A 154 -13.00 18.47 12.94
N THR A 155 -13.35 17.69 13.94
CA THR A 155 -13.95 18.14 15.21
C THR A 155 -12.93 18.58 16.26
N THR A 156 -11.64 18.51 15.98
CA THR A 156 -10.57 18.89 16.89
C THR A 156 -10.09 20.32 16.64
N PRO A 157 -9.49 21.01 17.63
CA PRO A 157 -8.93 22.36 17.45
C PRO A 157 -7.85 22.42 16.37
N ARG A 158 -7.17 21.32 16.10
CA ARG A 158 -6.15 21.23 15.04
C ARG A 158 -6.74 21.49 13.64
N ALA A 159 -8.04 21.25 13.43
CA ALA A 159 -8.73 21.52 12.17
C ALA A 159 -8.83 23.05 11.85
N GLU A 160 -8.69 23.93 12.84
CA GLU A 160 -8.61 25.37 12.57
C GLU A 160 -7.36 25.73 11.75
N LYS A 161 -6.25 25.00 11.94
CA LYS A 161 -5.01 25.20 11.22
C LYS A 161 -4.91 24.32 9.97
N TYR A 162 -5.45 23.11 10.01
CA TYR A 162 -5.41 22.12 8.93
C TYR A 162 -6.84 21.65 8.63
N PRO A 163 -7.59 22.40 7.81
CA PRO A 163 -9.06 22.27 7.71
C PRO A 163 -9.54 21.13 6.83
N PHE A 164 -8.65 20.32 6.26
CA PHE A 164 -9.01 19.23 5.37
C PHE A 164 -8.61 17.87 5.91
N LEU A 165 -9.52 16.91 5.80
CA LEU A 165 -9.23 15.51 6.08
C LEU A 165 -8.68 14.86 4.81
N LEU A 166 -7.42 14.44 4.83
CA LEU A 166 -6.81 13.75 3.70
C LEU A 166 -7.16 12.27 3.75
N VAL A 167 -7.71 11.79 2.64
CA VAL A 167 -7.98 10.38 2.37
C VAL A 167 -6.94 9.89 1.36
N SER A 168 -6.30 8.77 1.65
CA SER A 168 -5.29 8.16 0.80
C SER A 168 -5.74 6.77 0.36
N ASN A 169 -6.22 6.68 -0.87
CA ASN A 169 -6.71 5.44 -1.44
C ASN A 169 -5.58 4.66 -2.13
N HIS A 170 -5.79 3.35 -2.27
CA HIS A 170 -5.07 2.55 -3.25
C HIS A 170 -5.70 2.80 -4.63
N PRO A 171 -4.98 3.39 -5.60
CA PRO A 171 -5.52 3.66 -6.93
C PRO A 171 -5.61 2.39 -7.77
N HIS A 172 -6.38 2.46 -8.87
CA HIS A 172 -6.52 1.34 -9.81
C HIS A 172 -5.34 1.20 -10.78
N TRP A 173 -4.48 2.21 -10.87
CA TRP A 173 -3.42 2.29 -11.89
C TRP A 173 -2.01 1.99 -11.37
N ARG A 174 -1.86 1.68 -10.08
CA ARG A 174 -0.59 1.22 -9.51
C ARG A 174 -0.80 0.40 -8.24
N LEU A 175 0.19 -0.39 -7.89
CA LEU A 175 0.29 -1.11 -6.63
C LEU A 175 1.41 -0.48 -5.80
N HIS A 176 1.06 0.27 -4.74
CA HIS A 176 2.01 1.14 -4.03
C HIS A 176 2.71 2.08 -5.03
N SER A 177 4.05 2.03 -5.16
CA SER A 177 4.80 2.78 -6.16
C SER A 177 5.13 1.97 -7.42
N GLN A 178 4.71 0.71 -7.50
CA GLN A 178 4.89 -0.11 -8.68
C GLN A 178 3.93 0.36 -9.78
N MET A 179 4.40 0.30 -11.02
CA MET A 179 3.67 0.75 -12.21
C MET A 179 3.43 2.27 -12.30
N ASP A 180 3.99 3.09 -11.42
CA ASP A 180 3.86 4.55 -11.51
C ASP A 180 4.57 5.14 -12.74
N ASP A 181 5.47 4.37 -13.34
CA ASP A 181 6.19 4.63 -14.60
C ASP A 181 5.55 3.94 -15.82
N CYS A 182 4.40 3.28 -15.68
CA CYS A 182 3.72 2.68 -16.82
C CYS A 182 3.02 3.76 -17.65
N THR A 183 3.52 4.02 -18.86
CA THR A 183 3.06 5.07 -19.76
C THR A 183 1.55 5.04 -19.98
N TRP A 184 0.99 3.87 -20.27
CA TRP A 184 -0.45 3.72 -20.53
C TRP A 184 -1.32 4.10 -19.33
N LEU A 185 -0.86 3.77 -18.12
CA LEU A 185 -1.59 4.11 -16.90
C LEU A 185 -1.49 5.60 -16.59
N ARG A 186 -0.39 6.25 -16.96
CA ARG A 186 -0.18 7.70 -16.79
C ARG A 186 -0.99 8.55 -17.78
N GLU A 187 -1.59 7.95 -18.81
CA GLU A 187 -2.53 8.59 -19.72
C GLU A 187 -3.96 8.67 -19.17
N ILE A 188 -4.27 7.91 -18.12
CA ILE A 188 -5.57 7.97 -17.44
C ILE A 188 -5.74 9.36 -16.82
N GLU A 189 -6.81 10.07 -17.16
CA GLU A 189 -7.09 11.44 -16.74
C GLU A 189 -6.96 11.68 -15.22
N THR A 190 -7.34 10.69 -14.43
CA THR A 190 -7.28 10.76 -12.95
C THR A 190 -6.00 10.20 -12.36
N CYS A 191 -5.07 9.73 -13.19
CA CYS A 191 -3.78 9.22 -12.72
C CYS A 191 -2.78 10.34 -12.43
N LYS A 192 -2.72 11.35 -13.29
CA LYS A 192 -1.81 12.49 -13.16
C LYS A 192 -2.47 13.78 -13.64
N VAL A 193 -2.09 14.89 -13.04
CA VAL A 193 -2.48 16.25 -13.46
C VAL A 193 -1.23 16.95 -14.00
N VAL A 194 -1.31 17.44 -15.24
CA VAL A 194 -0.21 18.19 -15.84
C VAL A 194 -0.19 19.60 -15.25
N GLY A 195 0.91 19.98 -14.62
CA GLY A 195 1.15 21.33 -14.11
C GLY A 195 1.64 22.29 -15.21
N PRO A 196 1.72 23.59 -14.90
CA PRO A 196 2.17 24.61 -15.84
C PRO A 196 3.64 24.48 -16.26
N ASP A 197 4.43 23.75 -15.49
CA ASP A 197 5.83 23.41 -15.72
C ASP A 197 6.01 22.12 -16.52
N GLY A 198 4.92 21.49 -16.97
CA GLY A 198 4.93 20.22 -17.71
C GLY A 198 5.12 18.97 -16.86
N TYR A 199 5.33 19.12 -15.55
CA TYR A 199 5.40 17.97 -14.64
C TYR A 199 4.01 17.36 -14.44
N LYS A 200 3.93 16.03 -14.41
CA LYS A 200 2.69 15.28 -14.14
C LYS A 200 2.59 15.00 -12.64
N TYR A 201 1.92 15.90 -11.94
CA TYR A 201 1.71 15.83 -10.49
C TYR A 201 0.71 14.75 -10.09
N GLU A 202 0.88 14.22 -8.88
CA GLU A 202 -0.13 13.36 -8.24
C GLU A 202 -1.42 14.14 -8.03
N PRO A 203 -2.60 13.64 -8.46
CA PRO A 203 -3.85 14.38 -8.31
C PRO A 203 -4.22 14.61 -6.86
N LEU A 204 -4.57 15.85 -6.52
CA LEU A 204 -5.32 16.17 -5.32
C LEU A 204 -6.76 16.43 -5.69
N TRP A 205 -7.65 15.51 -5.35
CA TRP A 205 -9.09 15.70 -5.55
C TRP A 205 -9.62 16.63 -4.46
N ILE A 206 -10.28 17.68 -4.88
CA ILE A 206 -10.85 18.69 -3.99
C ILE A 206 -12.26 19.07 -4.45
N ASN A 207 -13.20 19.21 -3.49
CA ASN A 207 -14.55 19.62 -3.80
C ASN A 207 -14.58 21.09 -4.27
N PRO A 208 -15.42 21.46 -5.26
CA PRO A 208 -15.55 22.85 -5.72
C PRO A 208 -15.86 23.86 -4.61
N VAL A 209 -16.65 23.46 -3.61
CA VAL A 209 -16.98 24.31 -2.45
C VAL A 209 -15.74 24.70 -1.65
N ASP A 210 -14.75 23.82 -1.59
CA ASP A 210 -13.48 24.05 -0.88
C ASP A 210 -12.45 24.73 -1.78
N ALA A 211 -12.44 24.41 -3.08
CA ALA A 211 -11.49 24.95 -4.05
C ALA A 211 -11.74 26.45 -4.35
N GLU A 212 -13.01 26.85 -4.48
CA GLU A 212 -13.39 28.22 -4.86
C GLU A 212 -12.85 29.29 -3.89
N PRO A 213 -13.01 29.19 -2.55
CA PRO A 213 -12.47 30.17 -1.61
C PRO A 213 -10.93 30.23 -1.62
N LEU A 214 -10.25 29.14 -2.01
CA LEU A 214 -8.81 29.07 -2.10
C LEU A 214 -8.27 29.54 -3.47
N GLY A 215 -9.16 29.89 -4.42
CA GLY A 215 -8.79 30.27 -5.78
C GLY A 215 -8.15 29.14 -6.58
N ILE A 216 -8.43 27.89 -6.23
CA ILE A 216 -7.86 26.69 -6.84
C ILE A 216 -8.74 26.22 -8.00
N LYS A 217 -8.11 25.89 -9.12
CA LYS A 217 -8.73 25.31 -10.33
C LYS A 217 -8.02 24.03 -10.73
N THR A 218 -8.70 23.16 -11.44
CA THR A 218 -8.07 21.98 -12.04
C THR A 218 -6.86 22.37 -12.88
N GLY A 219 -5.73 21.70 -12.66
CA GLY A 219 -4.45 22.00 -13.29
C GLY A 219 -3.53 22.91 -12.48
N ASP A 220 -4.02 23.56 -11.42
CA ASP A 220 -3.16 24.31 -10.52
C ASP A 220 -2.26 23.36 -9.70
N VAL A 221 -1.04 23.81 -9.40
CA VAL A 221 -0.17 23.11 -8.44
C VAL A 221 -0.53 23.58 -7.04
N VAL A 222 -0.71 22.64 -6.14
CA VAL A 222 -1.05 22.89 -4.74
C VAL A 222 -0.05 22.24 -3.80
N LYS A 223 0.22 22.90 -2.70
CA LYS A 223 0.98 22.39 -1.58
C LYS A 223 0.02 21.82 -0.55
N ILE A 224 0.25 20.60 -0.15
CA ILE A 224 -0.49 19.85 0.86
C ILE A 224 0.45 19.72 2.05
N TYR A 225 0.06 20.24 3.22
CA TYR A 225 1.01 20.39 4.32
C TYR A 225 0.40 20.21 5.71
N ASN A 226 1.27 19.90 6.64
CA ASN A 226 1.04 20.03 8.08
C ASN A 226 2.38 20.26 8.78
N GLU A 227 2.45 20.13 10.11
CA GLU A 227 3.69 20.32 10.89
C GLU A 227 4.78 19.28 10.63
N ARG A 228 4.44 18.19 9.96
CA ARG A 228 5.39 17.09 9.67
C ARG A 228 6.17 17.31 8.37
N GLY A 229 5.59 18.06 7.45
CA GLY A 229 6.19 18.37 6.16
C GLY A 229 5.14 18.82 5.14
N TRP A 230 5.51 18.77 3.87
CA TRP A 230 4.61 19.10 2.77
C TRP A 230 4.95 18.33 1.49
N THR A 231 3.93 18.15 0.67
CA THR A 231 4.07 17.55 -0.66
C THR A 231 3.31 18.37 -1.69
N LEU A 232 3.67 18.25 -2.97
CA LEU A 232 2.94 18.87 -4.05
C LEU A 232 1.91 17.92 -4.63
N GLY A 233 0.84 18.51 -5.19
CA GLY A 233 -0.16 17.81 -5.96
C GLY A 233 -0.68 18.69 -7.08
N GLY A 234 -1.26 18.07 -8.10
CA GLY A 234 -2.03 18.77 -9.13
C GLY A 234 -3.50 18.78 -8.76
N ALA A 235 -4.11 19.95 -8.67
CA ALA A 235 -5.51 20.05 -8.28
C ALA A 235 -6.44 19.42 -9.33
N TYR A 236 -7.32 18.54 -8.87
CA TYR A 236 -8.44 17.97 -9.63
C TYR A 236 -9.75 18.33 -8.93
N VAL A 237 -10.39 19.41 -9.40
CA VAL A 237 -11.61 19.92 -8.78
C VAL A 237 -12.81 19.09 -9.24
N THR A 238 -13.49 18.43 -8.30
CA THR A 238 -14.56 17.48 -8.62
C THR A 238 -15.58 17.31 -7.50
N ASN A 239 -16.84 17.09 -7.87
CA ASN A 239 -17.94 16.76 -6.95
C ASN A 239 -17.88 15.31 -6.43
N ARG A 240 -16.91 14.50 -6.86
CA ARG A 240 -16.80 13.09 -6.50
C ARG A 240 -16.21 12.87 -5.12
N ILE A 241 -15.77 13.94 -4.47
CA ILE A 241 -15.34 13.96 -3.06
C ILE A 241 -16.20 14.93 -2.25
N ILE A 242 -16.49 14.58 -1.00
CA ILE A 242 -17.28 15.45 -0.10
C ILE A 242 -16.47 16.66 0.33
N ALA A 243 -17.16 17.77 0.67
CA ALA A 243 -16.52 18.96 1.20
C ALA A 243 -15.75 18.68 2.50
N HIS A 244 -14.70 19.46 2.75
CA HIS A 244 -13.73 19.33 3.86
C HIS A 244 -12.91 18.04 3.86
N SER A 245 -13.01 17.25 2.80
CA SER A 245 -12.15 16.09 2.57
C SER A 245 -11.44 16.23 1.23
N VAL A 246 -10.20 15.78 1.18
CA VAL A 246 -9.39 15.73 -0.03
C VAL A 246 -8.81 14.36 -0.21
N LEU A 247 -8.58 13.97 -1.45
CA LEU A 247 -8.02 12.67 -1.77
C LEU A 247 -6.72 12.85 -2.55
N GLN A 248 -5.67 12.22 -2.07
CA GLN A 248 -4.43 12.02 -2.81
C GLN A 248 -4.03 10.56 -2.69
N ASP A 249 -3.87 9.90 -3.82
CA ASP A 249 -3.63 8.47 -3.86
C ASP A 249 -2.32 8.06 -3.18
N HIS A 250 -2.37 6.89 -2.57
CA HIS A 250 -1.22 6.22 -1.98
C HIS A 250 -0.20 5.75 -3.02
N GLY A 251 1.07 5.77 -2.65
CA GLY A 251 2.15 5.13 -3.41
C GLY A 251 2.76 5.96 -4.53
N ALA A 252 2.62 7.28 -4.51
CA ALA A 252 3.39 8.14 -5.41
C ALA A 252 4.90 7.95 -5.21
N ARG A 253 5.66 7.94 -6.29
CA ARG A 253 7.13 7.91 -6.23
C ARG A 253 7.66 9.21 -5.66
N MET A 254 8.63 9.07 -4.77
CA MET A 254 9.30 10.22 -4.16
C MET A 254 10.11 11.01 -5.20
N ASP A 255 9.95 12.33 -5.16
CA ASP A 255 10.81 13.31 -5.82
C ASP A 255 11.13 14.42 -4.81
N PRO A 256 12.07 14.19 -3.88
CA PRO A 256 12.36 15.12 -2.79
C PRO A 256 12.79 16.49 -3.28
N ILE A 257 12.15 17.53 -2.73
CA ILE A 257 12.62 18.91 -2.82
C ILE A 257 13.64 19.14 -1.72
N VAL A 258 13.26 18.87 -0.47
CA VAL A 258 14.17 18.79 0.67
C VAL A 258 13.99 17.42 1.30
N PRO A 259 15.00 16.55 1.31
CA PRO A 259 14.91 15.20 1.85
C PRO A 259 14.37 15.18 3.28
N GLY A 260 13.29 14.41 3.51
CA GLY A 260 12.64 14.27 4.82
C GLY A 260 11.68 15.40 5.20
N GLU A 261 11.55 16.47 4.40
CA GLU A 261 10.68 17.61 4.69
C GLU A 261 9.65 17.85 3.60
N SER A 262 10.06 17.73 2.32
CA SER A 262 9.19 18.10 1.20
C SER A 262 9.43 17.28 -0.05
N ASP A 263 8.36 17.09 -0.82
CA ASP A 263 8.35 16.20 -1.97
C ASP A 263 7.50 16.76 -3.11
N ARG A 264 8.02 16.70 -4.34
CA ARG A 264 7.31 17.11 -5.56
C ARG A 264 6.43 15.99 -6.12
N GLY A 265 6.81 14.74 -5.88
CA GLY A 265 6.18 13.55 -6.45
C GLY A 265 4.82 13.20 -5.86
N GLY A 266 4.46 13.75 -4.69
CA GLY A 266 3.18 13.46 -4.03
C GLY A 266 3.29 12.39 -2.93
N CYS A 267 4.45 12.21 -2.32
CA CYS A 267 4.67 11.22 -1.27
C CYS A 267 3.98 11.59 0.05
N ASN A 268 2.83 10.97 0.31
CA ASN A 268 2.01 11.22 1.50
C ASN A 268 2.69 10.82 2.83
N ASN A 269 3.70 9.96 2.79
CA ASN A 269 4.41 9.51 3.99
C ASN A 269 5.09 10.65 4.76
N LEU A 270 5.41 11.77 4.09
CA LEU A 270 6.01 12.94 4.74
C LEU A 270 5.03 13.67 5.68
N ILE A 271 3.74 13.59 5.39
CA ILE A 271 2.70 14.32 6.11
C ILE A 271 1.79 13.41 6.94
N ALA A 272 1.91 12.08 6.79
CA ALA A 272 1.18 11.10 7.59
C ALA A 272 1.64 11.10 9.06
N PRO A 273 0.75 10.83 10.02
CA PRO A 273 1.13 10.66 11.41
C PRO A 273 2.07 9.45 11.60
N LYS A 274 3.15 9.63 12.34
CA LYS A 274 4.00 8.53 12.81
C LYS A 274 3.35 7.83 14.00
N ALA A 275 2.22 7.20 13.76
CA ALA A 275 1.41 6.57 14.80
C ALA A 275 0.83 5.25 14.31
N LEU A 276 0.56 4.35 15.24
CA LEU A 276 -0.19 3.13 14.95
C LEU A 276 -1.66 3.47 14.68
N ALA A 277 -2.32 2.71 13.83
CA ALA A 277 -3.76 2.87 13.55
C ALA A 277 -4.61 2.68 14.82
N SER A 278 -4.19 1.83 15.75
CA SER A 278 -4.65 1.76 17.13
C SER A 278 -3.55 1.15 18.03
N LYS A 279 -3.68 1.28 19.35
CA LYS A 279 -2.69 0.75 20.31
C LYS A 279 -2.46 -0.77 20.21
N ASN A 280 -3.42 -1.50 19.69
CA ASN A 280 -3.38 -2.96 19.52
C ASN A 280 -3.29 -3.40 18.05
N CYS A 281 -2.96 -2.47 17.13
CA CYS A 281 -2.80 -2.75 15.71
C CYS A 281 -1.40 -2.34 15.27
N ALA A 282 -0.67 -3.24 14.63
CA ALA A 282 0.67 -2.97 14.11
C ALA A 282 0.67 -2.09 12.84
N GLY A 283 -0.50 -1.86 12.21
CA GLY A 283 -0.62 -1.00 11.04
C GLY A 283 -0.45 0.48 11.40
N GLU A 284 0.16 1.23 10.50
CA GLU A 284 0.35 2.68 10.63
C GLU A 284 -0.87 3.46 10.14
N VAL A 285 -0.97 4.73 10.56
CA VAL A 285 -1.99 5.66 10.05
C VAL A 285 -1.58 6.14 8.67
N THR A 286 -2.21 5.60 7.63
CA THR A 286 -1.92 5.95 6.23
C THR A 286 -2.98 6.85 5.61
N SER A 287 -4.12 7.05 6.27
CA SER A 287 -5.27 7.81 5.77
C SER A 287 -6.05 8.43 6.92
N GLY A 288 -6.82 9.48 6.66
CA GLY A 288 -7.70 10.09 7.65
C GLY A 288 -6.98 11.02 8.63
N TYR A 289 -6.06 11.84 8.15
CA TYR A 289 -5.34 12.86 8.94
C TYR A 289 -5.51 14.26 8.36
N LEU A 290 -5.27 15.28 9.19
CA LEU A 290 -5.52 16.67 8.85
C LEU A 290 -4.36 17.31 8.09
N VAL A 291 -4.71 18.09 7.05
CA VAL A 291 -3.79 18.87 6.21
C VAL A 291 -4.33 20.27 5.91
N GLY A 292 -3.42 21.19 5.64
CA GLY A 292 -3.69 22.46 4.98
C GLY A 292 -3.41 22.33 3.48
N ILE A 293 -4.05 23.18 2.69
CA ILE A 293 -3.86 23.26 1.25
C ILE A 293 -3.68 24.71 0.85
N GLU A 294 -2.69 24.98 0.02
CA GLU A 294 -2.49 26.30 -0.59
C GLU A 294 -2.07 26.16 -2.05
N LYS A 295 -2.55 27.08 -2.88
CA LYS A 295 -2.07 27.19 -4.27
C LYS A 295 -0.67 27.75 -4.26
N VAL A 296 0.22 27.21 -5.10
CA VAL A 296 1.61 27.65 -5.21
C VAL A 296 1.97 27.97 -6.65
N ASP A 297 2.88 28.94 -6.82
CA ASP A 297 3.57 29.16 -8.07
C ASP A 297 4.79 28.22 -8.14
N VAL A 298 4.70 27.24 -9.04
CA VAL A 298 5.74 26.24 -9.19
C VAL A 298 7.05 26.83 -9.72
N PHE A 299 7.00 27.93 -10.47
CA PHE A 299 8.21 28.58 -10.98
C PHE A 299 8.94 29.38 -9.88
N GLU A 300 8.19 29.95 -8.93
CA GLU A 300 8.79 30.53 -7.73
C GLU A 300 9.44 29.47 -6.86
N LEU A 301 8.80 28.30 -6.70
CA LEU A 301 9.40 27.15 -5.99
C LEU A 301 10.67 26.64 -6.71
N ALA A 302 10.64 26.54 -8.02
CA ALA A 302 11.81 26.13 -8.81
C ALA A 302 12.99 27.12 -8.65
N ALA A 303 12.70 28.41 -8.53
CA ALA A 303 13.73 29.43 -8.26
C ALA A 303 14.31 29.31 -6.83
N GLN A 304 13.49 28.89 -5.86
CA GLN A 304 13.93 28.64 -4.47
C GLN A 304 14.73 27.36 -4.31
N TYR A 305 14.39 26.31 -5.09
CA TYR A 305 14.97 24.98 -5.00
C TYR A 305 15.49 24.49 -6.37
N PRO A 306 16.45 25.20 -7.00
CA PRO A 306 16.84 24.94 -8.38
C PRO A 306 17.38 23.52 -8.60
N GLU A 307 18.11 22.95 -7.64
CA GLU A 307 18.66 21.59 -7.75
C GLU A 307 17.54 20.54 -7.79
N ALA A 308 16.51 20.70 -6.99
CA ALA A 308 15.38 19.76 -6.94
C ALA A 308 14.55 19.79 -8.23
N PHE A 309 14.36 20.98 -8.83
CA PHE A 309 13.54 21.15 -10.02
C PHE A 309 14.29 20.98 -11.33
N SER A 310 15.62 20.91 -11.32
CA SER A 310 16.45 20.63 -12.49
C SER A 310 16.74 19.15 -12.73
N LYS A 311 16.26 18.27 -11.85
CA LYS A 311 16.43 16.82 -12.01
C LYS A 311 15.84 16.36 -13.34
N PRO A 312 16.44 15.34 -13.99
CA PRO A 312 15.89 14.73 -15.18
C PRO A 312 14.47 14.22 -14.94
N TYR A 313 13.55 14.64 -15.77
CA TYR A 313 12.15 14.24 -15.72
C TYR A 313 11.67 13.87 -17.12
N ASP A 314 11.12 12.68 -17.25
CA ASP A 314 10.47 12.23 -18.46
C ASP A 314 8.95 12.24 -18.22
N PRO A 315 8.16 12.99 -19.00
CA PRO A 315 6.71 13.07 -18.81
C PRO A 315 5.99 11.71 -18.98
N ASP A 316 6.59 10.78 -19.68
CA ASP A 316 6.00 9.46 -19.92
C ASP A 316 6.34 8.46 -18.80
N PHE A 317 7.54 8.50 -18.28
CA PHE A 317 7.99 7.58 -17.21
C PHE A 317 8.01 8.22 -15.81
N GLY A 318 8.04 9.53 -15.72
CA GLY A 318 8.20 10.25 -14.46
C GLY A 318 9.65 10.50 -14.08
N VAL A 319 9.93 10.57 -12.78
CA VAL A 319 11.28 10.82 -12.26
C VAL A 319 12.21 9.65 -12.56
N MET A 320 13.35 9.91 -13.17
CA MET A 320 14.38 8.89 -13.41
C MET A 320 15.17 8.66 -12.12
N GLN A 321 14.92 7.56 -11.43
CA GLN A 321 15.66 7.20 -10.21
C GLN A 321 17.15 6.95 -10.47
N ALA A 322 17.50 6.49 -11.66
CA ALA A 322 18.90 6.29 -12.06
C ALA A 322 19.77 7.58 -12.05
N ALA A 323 19.13 8.76 -12.06
CA ALA A 323 19.86 10.04 -11.91
C ALA A 323 20.42 10.28 -10.49
N TRP A 324 20.17 9.36 -9.56
CA TRP A 324 20.62 9.44 -8.16
C TRP A 324 21.90 8.64 -7.91
N PHE A 325 22.36 7.90 -8.89
CA PHE A 325 23.61 7.17 -8.82
C PHE A 325 24.65 7.93 -9.63
N ASP A 326 25.70 8.40 -8.98
CA ASP A 326 26.93 8.72 -9.66
C ASP A 326 27.43 7.42 -10.31
N LEU A 327 27.32 7.37 -11.64
CA LEU A 327 27.81 6.27 -12.46
C LEU A 327 29.28 6.56 -12.88
N ASP A 328 30.12 7.11 -11.98
CA ASP A 328 31.54 7.24 -12.19
C ASP A 328 32.26 5.89 -12.09
#